data_e6ce67281c9395f134bc1d2af0d4ac7e
#
_entry.id   e6ce67281c9395f134bc1d2af0d4ac7e
#
_cell.length_a   1.000
_cell.length_b   1.000
_cell.length_c   1.000
_cell.angle_alpha   90.00
_cell.angle_beta   90.00
_cell.angle_gamma   90.00
#
_symmetry.space_group_name_H-M   'P 1'
#
loop_
_entity.id
_entity.type
_entity.pdbx_description
1 polymer ?
#
loop_
_entity_poly.entity_id
_entity_poly.type
_entity_poly.pdbx_seq_one_letter_code
_entity_poly.pdbx_strand_id
1 'polypeptide(L)'
;MEASDNLDSELFEHFQFKADKGQEPLRVDKYLMNRIENSSRNKIQIAAKNGSIFINEQIVKSNHKVKPGDLVKVMFTHPPYENLLVGEKMSLDIIHEDKNLLVVNKPAGLVVHPGHGNYNGTLLNGLIHHFDNLPQNKDGRPGLVHRIDKDTSGLLVVAKDEKSMTNLDKQFFLKTSKRKYYALVWGILADEKGTINKRLARDPKNRLIMSVPEDNESGKSAITHYKV
;
A
#
# COMPACT_ATOMS: atom_id res chain seq x y z
N MET A 1 38.90 -7.72 3.84
CA MET A 1 38.60 -7.79 2.39
C MET A 1 37.09 -7.85 2.31
N GLU A 2 36.48 -6.66 2.43
CA GLU A 2 35.02 -6.50 2.44
C GLU A 2 34.55 -6.45 0.98
N ALA A 3 33.67 -7.41 0.64
CA ALA A 3 32.98 -7.42 -0.63
C ALA A 3 31.96 -6.28 -0.64
N SER A 4 32.22 -5.25 -1.42
CA SER A 4 31.27 -4.22 -1.78
C SER A 4 30.19 -4.84 -2.68
N ASP A 5 29.06 -5.23 -2.12
CA ASP A 5 27.84 -5.49 -2.88
C ASP A 5 27.37 -4.19 -3.54
N ASN A 6 27.85 -3.93 -4.75
CA ASN A 6 27.21 -3.02 -5.68
C ASN A 6 25.90 -3.69 -6.14
N LEU A 7 24.84 -3.55 -5.39
CA LEU A 7 23.48 -3.69 -5.88
C LEU A 7 23.22 -2.49 -6.80
N ASP A 8 23.43 -2.67 -8.10
CA ASP A 8 22.78 -1.86 -9.13
C ASP A 8 21.27 -2.03 -8.92
N SER A 9 20.68 -1.21 -8.08
CA SER A 9 19.23 -1.20 -7.87
C SER A 9 18.61 -0.69 -9.16
N GLU A 10 18.00 -1.62 -9.91
CA GLU A 10 17.25 -1.31 -11.12
C GLU A 10 16.22 -0.20 -10.80
N LEU A 11 16.29 0.90 -11.56
CA LEU A 11 15.38 2.01 -11.42
C LEU A 11 14.26 1.88 -12.44
N PHE A 12 13.03 1.98 -11.96
CA PHE A 12 11.83 1.91 -12.78
C PHE A 12 11.28 3.30 -13.06
N GLU A 13 10.95 3.59 -14.32
CA GLU A 13 10.32 4.83 -14.73
C GLU A 13 8.85 4.84 -14.29
N HIS A 14 8.47 5.81 -13.45
CA HIS A 14 7.10 6.01 -13.00
C HIS A 14 6.39 7.10 -13.79
N PHE A 15 7.10 8.16 -14.15
CA PHE A 15 6.56 9.24 -14.95
C PHE A 15 7.63 9.81 -15.87
N GLN A 16 7.22 10.17 -17.07
CA GLN A 16 8.05 10.88 -18.03
C GLN A 16 7.27 12.04 -18.65
N PHE A 17 7.87 13.21 -18.67
CA PHE A 17 7.30 14.41 -19.26
C PHE A 17 8.33 15.15 -20.10
N LYS A 18 7.97 15.52 -21.31
CA LYS A 18 8.77 16.43 -22.13
C LYS A 18 8.24 17.84 -21.96
N ALA A 19 9.08 18.78 -21.57
CA ALA A 19 8.69 20.17 -21.41
C ALA A 19 8.41 20.81 -22.78
N ASP A 20 7.27 21.51 -22.87
CA ASP A 20 6.83 22.18 -24.09
C ASP A 20 7.82 23.26 -24.52
N LYS A 21 7.84 23.60 -25.84
CA LYS A 21 8.71 24.63 -26.36
C LYS A 21 8.42 26.03 -25.78
N GLY A 22 7.20 26.27 -25.33
CA GLY A 22 6.75 27.50 -24.66
C GLY A 22 6.83 27.45 -23.14
N GLN A 23 7.44 26.40 -22.54
CA GLN A 23 7.55 26.26 -21.08
C GLN A 23 8.43 27.37 -20.50
N GLU A 24 7.86 28.24 -19.67
CA GLU A 24 8.65 29.16 -18.85
C GLU A 24 9.48 28.37 -17.82
N PRO A 25 10.72 28.84 -17.52
CA PRO A 25 11.56 28.16 -16.53
C PRO A 25 10.87 28.02 -15.17
N LEU A 26 10.42 26.82 -14.82
CA LEU A 26 9.68 26.51 -13.61
C LEU A 26 10.44 25.48 -12.75
N ARG A 27 10.47 25.68 -11.44
CA ARG A 27 11.08 24.69 -10.52
C ARG A 27 10.45 23.32 -10.73
N VAL A 28 11.27 22.27 -10.75
CA VAL A 28 10.82 20.89 -11.00
C VAL A 28 9.79 20.40 -9.98
N ASP A 29 9.87 20.85 -8.73
CA ASP A 29 8.87 20.52 -7.70
C ASP A 29 7.48 21.09 -8.03
N LYS A 30 7.39 22.28 -8.59
CA LYS A 30 6.14 22.88 -9.07
C LYS A 30 5.68 22.28 -10.40
N TYR A 31 6.63 22.04 -11.31
CA TYR A 31 6.36 21.45 -12.61
C TYR A 31 5.69 20.08 -12.50
N LEU A 32 6.23 19.19 -11.66
CA LEU A 32 5.70 17.85 -11.44
C LEU A 32 4.40 17.85 -10.63
N MET A 33 4.26 18.74 -9.64
CA MET A 33 3.02 18.85 -8.86
C MET A 33 1.79 19.15 -9.75
N ASN A 34 1.99 19.92 -10.81
CA ASN A 34 0.91 20.27 -11.75
C ASN A 34 0.58 19.16 -12.77
N ARG A 35 1.38 18.08 -12.84
CA ARG A 35 1.28 17.02 -13.85
C ARG A 35 1.03 15.63 -13.28
N ILE A 36 1.36 15.41 -12.02
CA ILE A 36 1.18 14.11 -11.36
C ILE A 36 -0.03 14.23 -10.43
N GLU A 37 -1.09 13.48 -10.73
CA GLU A 37 -2.28 13.41 -9.90
C GLU A 37 -1.95 12.90 -8.49
N ASN A 38 -2.67 13.42 -7.49
CA ASN A 38 -2.51 13.04 -6.08
C ASN A 38 -1.08 13.23 -5.51
N SER A 39 -0.25 14.02 -6.21
CA SER A 39 1.06 14.43 -5.69
C SER A 39 0.96 15.68 -4.82
N SER A 40 1.90 15.83 -3.91
CA SER A 40 2.09 17.07 -3.17
C SER A 40 3.52 17.58 -3.36
N ARG A 41 3.71 18.90 -3.24
CA ARG A 41 5.03 19.49 -3.36
C ARG A 41 6.06 18.86 -2.41
N ASN A 42 5.63 18.51 -1.19
CA ASN A 42 6.49 17.85 -0.21
C ASN A 42 6.93 16.45 -0.68
N LYS A 43 6.02 15.65 -1.24
CA LYS A 43 6.37 14.33 -1.79
C LYS A 43 7.41 14.44 -2.89
N ILE A 44 7.25 15.42 -3.80
CA ILE A 44 8.19 15.64 -4.90
C ILE A 44 9.55 16.12 -4.38
N GLN A 45 9.59 16.98 -3.37
CA GLN A 45 10.84 17.43 -2.75
C GLN A 45 11.59 16.28 -2.07
N ILE A 46 10.88 15.37 -1.42
CA ILE A 46 11.46 14.15 -0.83
C ILE A 46 12.02 13.25 -1.94
N ALA A 47 11.27 13.02 -3.02
CA ALA A 47 11.73 12.25 -4.17
C ALA A 47 13.00 12.84 -4.79
N ALA A 48 13.06 14.16 -4.96
CA ALA A 48 14.26 14.85 -5.45
C ALA A 48 15.46 14.70 -4.49
N LYS A 49 15.22 14.77 -3.17
CA LYS A 49 16.24 14.56 -2.16
C LYS A 49 16.82 13.14 -2.20
N ASN A 50 15.99 12.17 -2.52
CA ASN A 50 16.35 10.75 -2.63
C ASN A 50 16.91 10.37 -4.02
N GLY A 51 17.17 11.36 -4.90
CA GLY A 51 17.75 11.10 -6.22
C GLY A 51 16.78 10.49 -7.24
N SER A 52 15.46 10.57 -6.99
CA SER A 52 14.44 9.95 -7.85
C SER A 52 13.96 10.84 -8.99
N ILE A 53 14.46 12.07 -9.14
CA ILE A 53 14.05 13.00 -10.21
C ILE A 53 15.23 13.28 -11.13
N PHE A 54 15.02 13.04 -12.41
CA PHE A 54 16.01 13.23 -13.47
C PHE A 54 15.54 14.28 -14.47
N ILE A 55 16.46 15.09 -14.97
CA ILE A 55 16.25 15.96 -16.13
C ILE A 55 17.39 15.68 -17.11
N ASN A 56 17.04 15.28 -18.34
CA ASN A 56 18.01 14.91 -19.37
C ASN A 56 19.04 13.92 -18.84
N GLU A 57 18.57 12.82 -18.19
CA GLU A 57 19.35 11.74 -17.58
C GLU A 57 20.22 12.14 -16.38
N GLN A 58 20.10 13.37 -15.86
CA GLN A 58 20.85 13.84 -14.69
C GLN A 58 19.95 13.99 -13.47
N ILE A 59 20.39 13.48 -12.32
CA ILE A 59 19.69 13.67 -11.03
C ILE A 59 19.69 15.14 -10.67
N VAL A 60 18.51 15.67 -10.31
CA VAL A 60 18.35 17.10 -10.01
C VAL A 60 17.75 17.34 -8.62
N LYS A 61 18.08 18.49 -8.03
CA LYS A 61 17.46 18.96 -6.78
C LYS A 61 16.07 19.56 -7.07
N SER A 62 15.20 19.58 -6.05
CA SER A 62 13.82 20.07 -6.15
C SER A 62 13.66 21.50 -6.66
N ASN A 63 14.68 22.33 -6.54
CA ASN A 63 14.69 23.73 -6.99
C ASN A 63 15.22 23.92 -8.43
N HIS A 64 15.67 22.85 -9.09
CA HIS A 64 16.12 22.90 -10.48
C HIS A 64 15.02 23.45 -11.38
N LYS A 65 15.35 24.31 -12.34
CA LYS A 65 14.39 24.92 -13.28
C LYS A 65 14.31 24.07 -14.54
N VAL A 66 13.14 23.52 -14.77
CA VAL A 66 12.79 22.86 -16.05
C VAL A 66 12.72 23.91 -17.15
N LYS A 67 13.39 23.65 -18.27
CA LYS A 67 13.46 24.53 -19.46
C LYS A 67 12.70 23.92 -20.63
N PRO A 68 12.39 24.70 -21.68
CA PRO A 68 11.82 24.18 -22.92
C PRO A 68 12.62 22.99 -23.48
N GLY A 69 11.92 21.91 -23.81
CA GLY A 69 12.51 20.71 -24.39
C GLY A 69 13.14 19.73 -23.41
N ASP A 70 13.27 20.07 -22.12
CA ASP A 70 13.79 19.16 -21.11
C ASP A 70 12.92 17.89 -21.00
N LEU A 71 13.59 16.75 -20.85
CA LEU A 71 12.98 15.47 -20.54
C LEU A 71 13.07 15.22 -19.02
N VAL A 72 11.92 15.31 -18.36
CA VAL A 72 11.81 15.12 -16.90
C VAL A 72 11.32 13.71 -16.62
N LYS A 73 12.07 12.93 -15.85
CA LYS A 73 11.71 11.58 -15.42
C LYS A 73 11.62 11.49 -13.91
N VAL A 74 10.69 10.67 -13.43
CA VAL A 74 10.60 10.26 -12.03
C VAL A 74 10.84 8.75 -11.95
N MET A 75 11.91 8.35 -11.28
CA MET A 75 12.39 6.97 -11.20
C MET A 75 12.38 6.52 -9.74
N PHE A 76 11.95 5.27 -9.49
CA PHE A 76 12.03 4.66 -8.18
C PHE A 76 12.65 3.27 -8.26
N THR A 77 13.10 2.74 -7.13
CA THR A 77 13.65 1.38 -7.00
C THR A 77 12.59 0.28 -6.98
N HIS A 78 11.35 0.61 -7.26
CA HIS A 78 10.23 -0.33 -7.39
C HIS A 78 9.40 0.02 -8.64
N PRO A 79 8.77 -0.97 -9.28
CA PRO A 79 7.92 -0.72 -10.45
C PRO A 79 6.69 0.11 -10.09
N PRO A 80 6.05 0.81 -11.05
CA PRO A 80 4.75 1.44 -10.88
C PRO A 80 3.71 0.49 -10.33
N TYR A 81 2.72 1.00 -9.57
CA TYR A 81 1.72 0.16 -8.91
C TYR A 81 0.93 -0.71 -9.90
N GLU A 82 0.62 -0.20 -11.07
CA GLU A 82 -0.05 -0.94 -12.14
C GLU A 82 0.75 -2.18 -12.58
N ASN A 83 2.07 -2.12 -12.53
CA ASN A 83 2.97 -3.23 -12.87
C ASN A 83 3.15 -4.23 -11.71
N LEU A 84 2.65 -3.91 -10.50
CA LEU A 84 2.68 -4.82 -9.36
C LEU A 84 1.47 -5.77 -9.34
N LEU A 85 0.41 -5.45 -10.10
CA LEU A 85 -0.80 -6.26 -10.21
C LEU A 85 -0.66 -7.34 -11.28
N VAL A 86 0.42 -8.09 -11.21
CA VAL A 86 0.70 -9.24 -12.10
C VAL A 86 0.35 -10.53 -11.37
N GLY A 87 -0.32 -11.46 -12.07
CA GLY A 87 -0.63 -12.77 -11.53
C GLY A 87 0.63 -13.60 -11.28
N GLU A 88 0.78 -14.11 -10.07
CA GLU A 88 1.90 -14.97 -9.69
C GLU A 88 1.39 -16.32 -9.20
N LYS A 89 1.97 -17.41 -9.73
CA LYS A 89 1.61 -18.76 -9.30
C LYS A 89 2.00 -18.98 -7.84
N MET A 90 0.98 -19.16 -6.97
CA MET A 90 1.19 -19.54 -5.56
C MET A 90 0.08 -20.49 -5.11
N SER A 91 0.38 -21.28 -4.08
CA SER A 91 -0.62 -22.12 -3.43
C SER A 91 -1.54 -21.25 -2.57
N LEU A 92 -2.84 -21.30 -2.81
CA LEU A 92 -3.86 -20.67 -1.99
C LEU A 92 -4.55 -21.74 -1.13
N ASP A 93 -4.55 -21.58 0.17
CA ASP A 93 -5.30 -22.43 1.10
C ASP A 93 -6.77 -21.99 1.12
N ILE A 94 -7.55 -22.53 0.18
CA ILE A 94 -8.96 -22.19 -0.05
C ILE A 94 -9.82 -22.99 0.91
N ILE A 95 -10.49 -22.31 1.84
CA ILE A 95 -11.40 -22.93 2.82
C ILE A 95 -12.82 -23.04 2.27
N HIS A 96 -13.24 -22.08 1.47
CA HIS A 96 -14.54 -22.08 0.81
C HIS A 96 -14.46 -21.29 -0.50
N GLU A 97 -15.15 -21.77 -1.50
CA GLU A 97 -15.33 -21.07 -2.76
C GLU A 97 -16.72 -21.37 -3.34
N ASP A 98 -17.41 -20.32 -3.75
CA ASP A 98 -18.63 -20.41 -4.53
C ASP A 98 -18.59 -19.46 -5.74
N LYS A 99 -19.73 -19.21 -6.39
CA LYS A 99 -19.80 -18.30 -7.54
C LYS A 99 -19.59 -16.83 -7.18
N ASN A 100 -19.77 -16.45 -5.91
CA ASN A 100 -19.82 -15.07 -5.46
C ASN A 100 -18.61 -14.65 -4.65
N LEU A 101 -18.05 -15.57 -3.87
CA LEU A 101 -16.95 -15.27 -2.97
C LEU A 101 -15.97 -16.46 -2.81
N LEU A 102 -14.79 -16.12 -2.34
CA LEU A 102 -13.75 -17.04 -1.91
C LEU A 102 -13.37 -16.72 -0.47
N VAL A 103 -13.14 -17.74 0.33
CA VAL A 103 -12.51 -17.61 1.66
C VAL A 103 -11.17 -18.31 1.63
N VAL A 104 -10.13 -17.56 1.88
CA VAL A 104 -8.74 -18.05 1.90
C VAL A 104 -8.20 -18.00 3.32
N ASN A 105 -7.48 -19.04 3.75
CA ASN A 105 -6.72 -19.04 4.98
C ASN A 105 -5.31 -18.50 4.70
N LYS A 106 -5.09 -17.23 4.98
CA LYS A 106 -3.82 -16.56 4.72
C LYS A 106 -2.76 -17.05 5.73
N PRO A 107 -1.59 -17.53 5.31
CA PRO A 107 -0.51 -17.82 6.23
C PRO A 107 0.08 -16.54 6.84
N ALA A 108 0.73 -16.66 8.02
CA ALA A 108 1.59 -15.61 8.56
C ALA A 108 2.78 -15.36 7.62
N GLY A 109 3.26 -14.13 7.57
CA GLY A 109 4.35 -13.70 6.69
C GLY A 109 3.90 -13.27 5.28
N LEU A 110 2.70 -13.65 4.82
CA LEU A 110 2.17 -13.25 3.51
C LEU A 110 1.49 -11.87 3.59
N VAL A 111 1.92 -10.94 2.74
CA VAL A 111 1.28 -9.63 2.58
C VAL A 111 0.04 -9.77 1.71
N VAL A 112 -1.03 -9.03 2.03
CA VAL A 112 -2.31 -9.12 1.30
C VAL A 112 -2.25 -8.45 -0.07
N HIS A 113 -1.63 -7.27 -0.20
CA HIS A 113 -1.52 -6.54 -1.48
C HIS A 113 -0.17 -5.83 -1.58
N PRO A 114 0.33 -5.58 -2.80
CA PRO A 114 1.58 -4.87 -3.00
C PRO A 114 1.64 -3.53 -2.26
N GLY A 115 2.81 -3.19 -1.76
CA GLY A 115 3.07 -1.95 -1.06
C GLY A 115 4.55 -1.79 -0.72
N HIS A 116 4.89 -0.73 0.00
CA HIS A 116 6.27 -0.40 0.34
C HIS A 116 7.02 -1.61 0.93
N GLY A 117 8.14 -1.99 0.31
CA GLY A 117 8.97 -3.12 0.71
C GLY A 117 8.40 -4.52 0.41
N ASN A 118 7.22 -4.63 -0.22
CA ASN A 118 6.60 -5.90 -0.63
C ASN A 118 5.85 -5.65 -1.95
N TYR A 119 6.60 -5.62 -3.04
CA TYR A 119 6.10 -5.19 -4.34
C TYR A 119 5.48 -6.33 -5.16
N ASN A 120 5.83 -7.58 -4.86
CA ASN A 120 5.37 -8.81 -5.49
C ASN A 120 5.18 -9.91 -4.44
N GLY A 121 4.82 -11.11 -4.85
CA GLY A 121 4.63 -12.27 -3.95
C GLY A 121 3.52 -12.07 -2.93
N THR A 122 2.54 -11.22 -3.20
CA THR A 122 1.42 -10.94 -2.27
C THR A 122 0.22 -11.84 -2.55
N LEU A 123 -0.69 -11.96 -1.59
CA LEU A 123 -1.93 -12.70 -1.79
C LEU A 123 -2.69 -12.24 -3.03
N LEU A 124 -2.71 -10.92 -3.30
CA LEU A 124 -3.38 -10.36 -4.47
C LEU A 124 -2.75 -10.84 -5.78
N ASN A 125 -1.41 -10.97 -5.86
CA ASN A 125 -0.75 -11.55 -7.03
C ASN A 125 -1.20 -13.00 -7.26
N GLY A 126 -1.34 -13.79 -6.19
CA GLY A 126 -1.88 -15.15 -6.27
C GLY A 126 -3.34 -15.20 -6.71
N LEU A 127 -4.16 -14.30 -6.20
CA LEU A 127 -5.58 -14.21 -6.57
C LEU A 127 -5.75 -13.81 -8.05
N ILE A 128 -4.95 -12.86 -8.55
CA ILE A 128 -4.95 -12.46 -9.97
C ILE A 128 -4.50 -13.63 -10.87
N HIS A 129 -3.59 -14.49 -10.40
CA HIS A 129 -3.21 -15.69 -11.14
C HIS A 129 -4.30 -16.78 -11.12
N HIS A 130 -5.03 -16.88 -10.00
CA HIS A 130 -6.08 -17.91 -9.81
C HIS A 130 -7.37 -17.57 -10.55
N PHE A 131 -7.68 -16.29 -10.76
CA PHE A 131 -8.90 -15.83 -11.40
C PHE A 131 -8.61 -14.97 -12.63
N ASP A 132 -9.31 -15.24 -13.74
CA ASP A 132 -9.20 -14.43 -14.97
C ASP A 132 -9.73 -13.01 -14.76
N ASN A 133 -10.77 -12.85 -13.94
CA ASN A 133 -11.42 -11.57 -13.67
C ASN A 133 -11.86 -11.47 -12.21
N LEU A 134 -11.46 -10.40 -11.56
CA LEU A 134 -11.93 -10.03 -10.24
C LEU A 134 -12.52 -8.61 -10.29
N PRO A 135 -13.60 -8.33 -9.52
CA PRO A 135 -14.19 -7.01 -9.48
C PRO A 135 -13.21 -5.99 -8.94
N GLN A 136 -13.19 -4.80 -9.54
CA GLN A 136 -12.28 -3.72 -9.16
C GLN A 136 -12.90 -2.83 -8.09
N ASN A 137 -12.13 -2.50 -7.05
CA ASN A 137 -12.54 -1.46 -6.10
C ASN A 137 -11.88 -0.11 -6.43
N LYS A 138 -12.30 0.94 -5.71
CA LYS A 138 -11.80 2.32 -5.88
C LYS A 138 -10.29 2.47 -5.65
N ASP A 139 -9.71 1.55 -4.90
CA ASP A 139 -8.28 1.56 -4.55
C ASP A 139 -7.44 0.72 -5.51
N GLY A 140 -8.03 0.19 -6.60
CA GLY A 140 -7.35 -0.70 -7.54
C GLY A 140 -6.93 -2.04 -6.93
N ARG A 141 -7.73 -2.60 -6.01
CA ARG A 141 -7.44 -3.87 -5.31
C ARG A 141 -8.51 -4.92 -5.69
N PRO A 142 -8.30 -5.65 -6.80
CA PRO A 142 -9.29 -6.59 -7.30
C PRO A 142 -9.72 -7.60 -6.23
N GLY A 143 -11.04 -7.77 -6.07
CA GLY A 143 -11.66 -8.74 -5.17
C GLY A 143 -11.50 -8.46 -3.65
N LEU A 144 -10.58 -7.61 -3.24
CA LEU A 144 -10.28 -7.38 -1.83
C LEU A 144 -11.25 -6.40 -1.17
N VAL A 145 -11.94 -6.83 -0.16
CA VAL A 145 -12.89 -6.04 0.65
C VAL A 145 -12.36 -5.73 2.06
N HIS A 146 -11.33 -6.43 2.50
CA HIS A 146 -10.61 -6.17 3.75
C HIS A 146 -9.18 -6.70 3.70
N ARG A 147 -8.45 -6.51 4.77
CA ARG A 147 -7.10 -7.05 4.94
C ARG A 147 -6.83 -7.44 6.38
N ILE A 148 -5.89 -8.33 6.57
CA ILE A 148 -5.22 -8.61 7.83
C ILE A 148 -3.72 -8.35 7.65
N ASP A 149 -2.99 -8.17 8.73
CA ASP A 149 -1.57 -7.79 8.67
C ASP A 149 -0.70 -8.92 8.14
N LYS A 150 0.53 -8.60 7.74
CA LYS A 150 1.50 -9.54 7.18
C LYS A 150 1.63 -10.80 8.04
N ASP A 151 1.89 -10.60 9.33
CA ASP A 151 2.19 -11.69 10.26
C ASP A 151 0.95 -12.28 10.96
N THR A 152 -0.23 -11.73 10.65
CA THR A 152 -1.51 -12.31 11.07
C THR A 152 -1.92 -13.40 10.09
N SER A 153 -2.17 -14.61 10.60
CA SER A 153 -2.76 -15.72 9.84
C SER A 153 -4.28 -15.74 10.00
N GLY A 154 -4.96 -16.47 9.12
CA GLY A 154 -6.40 -16.74 9.22
C GLY A 154 -7.23 -16.30 8.03
N LEU A 155 -8.54 -16.29 8.21
CA LEU A 155 -9.50 -16.19 7.14
C LEU A 155 -9.59 -14.79 6.54
N LEU A 156 -9.58 -14.73 5.23
CA LEU A 156 -9.77 -13.52 4.43
C LEU A 156 -10.80 -13.82 3.33
N VAL A 157 -11.81 -12.92 3.23
CA VAL A 157 -12.88 -13.03 2.23
C VAL A 157 -12.52 -12.20 1.01
N VAL A 158 -12.70 -12.79 -0.17
CA VAL A 158 -12.48 -12.18 -1.47
C VAL A 158 -13.79 -12.21 -2.26
N ALA A 159 -14.19 -11.09 -2.83
CA ALA A 159 -15.35 -11.02 -3.72
C ALA A 159 -14.98 -11.46 -5.13
N LYS A 160 -15.87 -12.22 -5.79
CA LYS A 160 -15.69 -12.70 -7.16
C LYS A 160 -16.54 -11.93 -8.19
N ASP A 161 -17.49 -11.11 -7.72
CA ASP A 161 -18.34 -10.26 -8.55
C ASP A 161 -18.62 -8.91 -7.88
N GLU A 162 -19.03 -7.91 -8.68
CA GLU A 162 -19.29 -6.53 -8.24
C GLU A 162 -20.37 -6.41 -7.16
N LYS A 163 -21.42 -7.22 -7.23
CA LYS A 163 -22.52 -7.20 -6.27
C LYS A 163 -22.04 -7.69 -4.91
N SER A 164 -21.30 -8.79 -4.90
CA SER A 164 -20.69 -9.34 -3.68
C SER A 164 -19.67 -8.39 -3.07
N MET A 165 -18.84 -7.75 -3.89
CA MET A 165 -17.90 -6.75 -3.46
C MET A 165 -18.60 -5.58 -2.78
N THR A 166 -19.60 -4.98 -3.41
CA THR A 166 -20.38 -3.88 -2.85
C THR A 166 -21.04 -4.26 -1.52
N ASN A 167 -21.60 -5.45 -1.42
CA ASN A 167 -22.26 -5.92 -0.20
C ASN A 167 -21.26 -6.15 0.94
N LEU A 168 -20.12 -6.78 0.65
CA LEU A 168 -19.08 -7.05 1.62
C LEU A 168 -18.42 -5.75 2.08
N ASP A 169 -18.06 -4.84 1.17
CA ASP A 169 -17.53 -3.51 1.51
C ASP A 169 -18.46 -2.77 2.46
N LYS A 170 -19.77 -2.78 2.19
CA LYS A 170 -20.77 -2.19 3.08
C LYS A 170 -20.74 -2.80 4.48
N GLN A 171 -20.65 -4.14 4.59
CA GLN A 171 -20.59 -4.82 5.88
C GLN A 171 -19.30 -4.46 6.67
N PHE A 172 -18.15 -4.39 5.99
CA PHE A 172 -16.90 -3.97 6.62
C PHE A 172 -16.92 -2.50 7.02
N PHE A 173 -17.47 -1.62 6.18
CA PHE A 173 -17.63 -0.20 6.47
C PHE A 173 -18.55 0.05 7.67
N LEU A 174 -19.70 -0.59 7.71
CA LEU A 174 -20.66 -0.50 8.81
C LEU A 174 -20.25 -1.30 10.06
N LYS A 175 -19.14 -2.05 9.97
CA LYS A 175 -18.64 -2.93 11.04
C LYS A 175 -19.68 -3.96 11.52
N THR A 176 -20.55 -4.42 10.64
CA THR A 176 -21.54 -5.47 10.94
C THR A 176 -20.95 -6.88 10.85
N SER A 177 -19.85 -7.05 10.13
CA SER A 177 -19.08 -8.30 10.12
C SER A 177 -18.40 -8.55 11.47
N LYS A 178 -18.65 -9.71 12.07
CA LYS A 178 -18.01 -10.12 13.33
C LYS A 178 -16.64 -10.71 13.06
N ARG A 179 -15.63 -10.25 13.78
CA ARG A 179 -14.25 -10.72 13.68
C ARG A 179 -13.77 -11.24 15.02
N LYS A 180 -13.13 -12.41 15.01
CA LYS A 180 -12.53 -13.00 16.20
C LYS A 180 -11.08 -13.36 15.89
N TYR A 181 -10.18 -13.04 16.81
CA TYR A 181 -8.75 -13.30 16.71
C TYR A 181 -8.31 -14.03 17.98
N TYR A 182 -7.28 -14.86 17.84
CA TYR A 182 -6.51 -15.39 18.95
C TYR A 182 -5.14 -14.72 18.94
N ALA A 183 -4.68 -14.26 20.10
CA ALA A 183 -3.38 -13.62 20.24
C ALA A 183 -2.66 -14.18 21.47
N LEU A 184 -1.43 -14.61 21.27
CA LEU A 184 -0.52 -14.88 22.37
C LEU A 184 0.14 -13.56 22.77
N VAL A 185 0.05 -13.20 24.04
CA VAL A 185 0.60 -11.97 24.58
C VAL A 185 1.62 -12.23 25.67
N TRP A 186 2.53 -11.27 25.87
CA TRP A 186 3.47 -11.33 27.00
C TRP A 186 2.79 -10.94 28.30
N GLY A 187 3.09 -11.69 29.36
CA GLY A 187 2.58 -11.44 30.72
C GLY A 187 1.16 -11.95 30.92
N ILE A 188 0.57 -11.53 32.03
CA ILE A 188 -0.77 -11.90 32.46
C ILE A 188 -1.62 -10.63 32.50
N LEU A 189 -2.77 -10.64 31.85
CA LEU A 189 -3.73 -9.55 31.94
C LEU A 189 -4.40 -9.56 33.31
N ALA A 190 -4.63 -8.36 33.87
CA ALA A 190 -5.25 -8.22 35.18
C ALA A 190 -6.71 -8.69 35.20
N ASP A 191 -7.42 -8.48 34.08
CA ASP A 191 -8.84 -8.81 33.95
C ASP A 191 -9.02 -9.94 32.91
N GLU A 192 -9.90 -10.90 33.20
CA GLU A 192 -10.24 -12.00 32.27
C GLU A 192 -10.94 -11.51 30.99
N LYS A 193 -11.56 -10.33 31.04
CA LYS A 193 -12.25 -9.70 29.91
C LYS A 193 -12.18 -8.19 30.03
N GLY A 194 -12.14 -7.52 28.89
CA GLY A 194 -12.11 -6.06 28.89
C GLY A 194 -12.32 -5.46 27.51
N THR A 195 -12.27 -4.14 27.49
CA THR A 195 -12.37 -3.34 26.27
C THR A 195 -11.25 -2.31 26.21
N ILE A 196 -10.45 -2.40 25.15
CA ILE A 196 -9.46 -1.38 24.82
C ILE A 196 -10.13 -0.43 23.82
N ASN A 197 -10.35 0.81 24.23
CA ASN A 197 -10.91 1.86 23.38
C ASN A 197 -9.89 3.00 23.28
N LYS A 198 -9.17 3.04 22.17
CA LYS A 198 -8.11 4.03 21.91
C LYS A 198 -8.23 4.53 20.48
N ARG A 199 -7.58 5.64 20.19
CA ARG A 199 -7.38 6.09 18.82
C ARG A 199 -6.00 5.63 18.33
N LEU A 200 -5.89 5.36 17.04
CA LEU A 200 -4.63 4.97 16.41
C LEU A 200 -4.31 5.93 15.27
N ALA A 201 -3.09 6.43 15.28
CA ALA A 201 -2.54 7.30 14.25
C ALA A 201 -1.15 6.82 13.81
N ARG A 202 -0.65 7.34 12.68
CA ARG A 202 0.76 7.17 12.32
C ARG A 202 1.60 7.96 13.31
N ASP A 203 2.63 7.31 13.88
CA ASP A 203 3.56 7.96 14.79
C ASP A 203 4.22 9.18 14.11
N PRO A 204 4.24 10.35 14.77
CA PRO A 204 4.80 11.56 14.16
C PRO A 204 6.32 11.49 13.94
N LYS A 205 7.03 10.71 14.76
CA LYS A 205 8.50 10.55 14.67
C LYS A 205 8.89 9.41 13.72
N ASN A 206 8.10 8.33 13.71
CA ASN A 206 8.31 7.19 12.83
C ASN A 206 7.01 6.78 12.14
N ARG A 207 6.74 7.31 10.97
CA ARG A 207 5.51 7.07 10.21
C ARG A 207 5.32 5.62 9.72
N LEU A 208 6.30 4.74 9.94
CA LEU A 208 6.17 3.31 9.62
C LEU A 208 5.34 2.55 10.66
N ILE A 209 5.24 3.08 11.89
CA ILE A 209 4.49 2.48 12.98
C ILE A 209 3.19 3.23 13.28
N MET A 210 2.26 2.52 13.90
CA MET A 210 1.02 3.08 14.46
C MET A 210 1.22 3.29 15.96
N SER A 211 0.75 4.41 16.48
CA SER A 211 0.79 4.74 17.90
C SER A 211 -0.56 5.27 18.39
N VAL A 212 -0.72 5.27 19.70
CA VAL A 212 -1.83 5.97 20.34
C VAL A 212 -1.42 7.43 20.49
N PRO A 213 -2.12 8.40 19.86
CA PRO A 213 -1.78 9.80 19.94
C PRO A 213 -2.02 10.35 21.38
N GLU A 214 -1.17 11.28 21.79
CA GLU A 214 -1.26 11.92 23.12
C GLU A 214 -2.49 12.84 23.23
N ASP A 215 -2.89 13.47 22.13
CA ASP A 215 -3.95 14.49 22.08
C ASP A 215 -5.40 13.94 22.15
N ASN A 216 -5.62 12.65 22.15
CA ASN A 216 -6.93 11.99 22.10
C ASN A 216 -7.89 12.44 20.98
N GLU A 217 -7.49 13.36 20.10
CA GLU A 217 -8.31 13.89 19.00
C GLU A 217 -7.86 13.34 17.64
N SER A 218 -6.56 13.18 17.47
CA SER A 218 -5.94 12.65 16.23
C SER A 218 -6.20 11.17 16.05
N GLY A 219 -6.12 10.72 14.79
CA GLY A 219 -6.22 9.30 14.43
C GLY A 219 -7.66 8.77 14.33
N LYS A 220 -7.75 7.46 14.11
CA LYS A 220 -9.02 6.73 13.93
C LYS A 220 -9.38 5.98 15.20
N SER A 221 -10.66 6.01 15.60
CA SER A 221 -11.17 5.20 16.71
C SER A 221 -10.94 3.71 16.45
N ALA A 222 -10.36 3.04 17.43
CA ALA A 222 -10.10 1.59 17.43
C ALA A 222 -10.59 1.00 18.76
N ILE A 223 -11.50 0.04 18.65
CA ILE A 223 -12.10 -0.65 19.80
C ILE A 223 -11.81 -2.13 19.66
N THR A 224 -11.24 -2.73 20.71
CA THR A 224 -10.96 -4.17 20.80
C THR A 224 -11.54 -4.69 22.12
N HIS A 225 -12.46 -5.63 22.03
CA HIS A 225 -12.92 -6.40 23.16
C HIS A 225 -12.06 -7.66 23.28
N TYR A 226 -11.61 -7.99 24.47
CA TYR A 226 -10.83 -9.19 24.69
C TYR A 226 -11.45 -10.07 25.79
N LYS A 227 -11.10 -11.34 25.71
CA LYS A 227 -11.34 -12.36 26.75
C LYS A 227 -10.11 -13.24 26.81
N VAL A 228 -9.60 -13.48 28.03
CA VAL A 228 -8.51 -14.42 28.33
C VAL A 228 -9.04 -15.86 28.33
#